data_16974539763a809cb3f7f664f49246fa
#
_entry.id   16974539763a809cb3f7f664f49246fa
#
_cell.length_a   1.000
_cell.length_b   1.000
_cell.length_c   1.000
_cell.angle_alpha   90.00
_cell.angle_beta   90.00
_cell.angle_gamma   90.00
#
_symmetry.space_group_name_H-M   'P 1'
#
loop_
_entity.id
_entity.type
_entity.pdbx_description
1 polymer ?
#
loop_
_entity_poly.entity_id
_entity_poly.type
_entity_poly.pdbx_seq_one_letter_code
_entity_poly.pdbx_strand_id
1 'polypeptide(L)'
;MAYTGRALEVFLGTGTRFPRRIIWALGLIKYAAAKANAELGLIDGVRAEAIAKASLEVAEGLHDGKIVVDVFQTGSGTGVNMNVNEVIASRASQISGLTVHPNDHVNMSQSSNDVVPSAIRIALAYEVERSLLPALDRVIASLDSLASRTENVVKPGRTHLRDALPVTMGQEFSAYADAYRRARMLTEYTYKLLLDIPLGGTAVGTGLNAHPDYPRVAVSILREATGLDLKVASSKFRAMRLLSDIVAVSSAFKVLALDTWRLCQDLRLMYSGPNTGFNEIDIPQEVAGSSMMPGKVNPVTIEAVMQAASHVVGLDSSITMASLLGELELSMGIPLAGYVSLRQATLLTESFNKLAPLVLDRVKPNVERARMLAENSQALITVLAPIIGYDKASEISKAVYEGKGIREALREAGVPENLISKLLDIERLTKPGVPALERGG
;
A
#
# COMPACT_ATOMS: atom_id res chain seq x y z
N MET A 1 13.98 -28.49 21.36
CA MET A 1 13.80 -27.99 19.99
C MET A 1 14.96 -28.47 19.09
N ALA A 2 14.96 -29.78 18.80
CA ALA A 2 16.07 -30.40 18.06
C ALA A 2 16.12 -29.92 16.58
N TYR A 3 14.97 -29.80 15.93
CA TYR A 3 14.91 -29.33 14.53
C TYR A 3 15.34 -27.84 14.44
N THR A 4 14.81 -26.98 15.30
CA THR A 4 15.16 -25.54 15.30
C THR A 4 16.66 -25.33 15.54
N GLY A 5 17.28 -26.08 16.49
CA GLY A 5 18.72 -26.00 16.71
C GLY A 5 19.52 -26.31 15.44
N ARG A 6 19.16 -27.40 14.75
CA ARG A 6 19.82 -27.77 13.50
C ARG A 6 19.53 -26.78 12.36
N ALA A 7 18.31 -26.25 12.28
CA ALA A 7 17.92 -25.23 11.30
C ALA A 7 18.79 -23.96 11.40
N LEU A 8 19.10 -23.52 12.61
CA LEU A 8 19.98 -22.36 12.84
C LEU A 8 21.42 -22.56 12.36
N GLU A 9 21.88 -23.81 12.25
CA GLU A 9 23.22 -24.12 11.74
C GLU A 9 23.28 -24.13 10.21
N VAL A 10 22.16 -24.45 9.52
CA VAL A 10 22.14 -24.71 8.07
C VAL A 10 21.40 -23.63 7.23
N PHE A 11 20.50 -22.87 7.83
CA PHE A 11 19.86 -21.73 7.16
C PHE A 11 20.73 -20.50 7.23
N LEU A 12 20.38 -19.45 6.43
CA LEU A 12 21.09 -18.19 6.52
C LEU A 12 20.83 -17.53 7.90
N GLY A 13 21.83 -16.81 8.40
CA GLY A 13 21.77 -16.05 9.65
C GLY A 13 21.80 -14.54 9.37
N THR A 14 20.93 -14.04 8.51
CA THR A 14 20.90 -12.61 8.15
C THR A 14 20.28 -11.72 9.23
N GLY A 15 19.63 -12.33 10.21
CA GLY A 15 18.85 -11.63 11.24
C GLY A 15 17.45 -11.22 10.76
N THR A 16 17.06 -11.58 9.52
CA THR A 16 15.73 -11.27 8.98
C THR A 16 14.69 -12.20 9.60
N ARG A 17 13.77 -11.63 10.37
CA ARG A 17 12.71 -12.38 11.05
C ARG A 17 11.42 -12.36 10.24
N PHE A 18 10.59 -13.40 10.41
CA PHE A 18 9.24 -13.40 9.89
C PHE A 18 8.41 -12.26 10.49
N PRO A 19 7.62 -11.54 9.69
CA PRO A 19 6.67 -10.56 10.20
C PRO A 19 5.76 -11.17 11.27
N ARG A 20 5.52 -10.43 12.34
CA ARG A 20 4.71 -10.89 13.47
C ARG A 20 3.34 -11.43 13.06
N ARG A 21 2.74 -10.84 12.01
CA ARG A 21 1.44 -11.27 11.50
C ARG A 21 1.46 -12.68 10.89
N ILE A 22 2.59 -13.11 10.32
CA ILE A 22 2.73 -14.50 9.83
C ILE A 22 2.77 -15.47 11.00
N ILE A 23 3.48 -15.13 12.08
CA ILE A 23 3.52 -15.97 13.30
C ILE A 23 2.14 -16.05 13.96
N TRP A 24 1.41 -14.93 14.01
CA TRP A 24 -0.01 -14.90 14.41
C TRP A 24 -0.86 -15.88 13.60
N ALA A 25 -0.76 -15.85 12.27
CA ALA A 25 -1.52 -16.72 11.40
C ALA A 25 -1.13 -18.21 11.58
N LEU A 26 0.17 -18.50 11.74
CA LEU A 26 0.63 -19.85 12.07
C LEU A 26 0.04 -20.34 13.40
N GLY A 27 0.07 -19.53 14.44
CA GLY A 27 -0.57 -19.85 15.73
C GLY A 27 -2.05 -20.17 15.58
N LEU A 28 -2.80 -19.35 14.84
CA LEU A 28 -4.23 -19.59 14.58
C LEU A 28 -4.49 -20.87 13.76
N ILE A 29 -3.64 -21.17 12.77
CA ILE A 29 -3.75 -22.43 12.02
C ILE A 29 -3.55 -23.62 12.95
N LYS A 30 -2.55 -23.58 13.87
CA LYS A 30 -2.33 -24.67 14.82
C LYS A 30 -3.46 -24.78 15.84
N TYR A 31 -4.04 -23.68 16.28
CA TYR A 31 -5.26 -23.65 17.08
C TYR A 31 -6.43 -24.33 16.36
N ALA A 32 -6.70 -23.92 15.13
CA ALA A 32 -7.79 -24.48 14.35
C ALA A 32 -7.58 -25.98 14.02
N ALA A 33 -6.34 -26.38 13.73
CA ALA A 33 -5.99 -27.76 13.48
C ALA A 33 -6.19 -28.65 14.72
N ALA A 34 -5.79 -28.20 15.90
CA ALA A 34 -6.01 -28.95 17.14
C ALA A 34 -7.51 -29.17 17.43
N LYS A 35 -8.32 -28.11 17.29
CA LYS A 35 -9.77 -28.19 17.48
C LYS A 35 -10.44 -29.08 16.42
N ALA A 36 -10.06 -28.94 15.14
CA ALA A 36 -10.60 -29.77 14.06
C ALA A 36 -10.25 -31.24 14.23
N ASN A 37 -8.99 -31.57 14.56
CA ASN A 37 -8.58 -32.95 14.79
C ASN A 37 -9.28 -33.57 16.01
N ALA A 38 -9.57 -32.81 17.07
CA ALA A 38 -10.36 -33.25 18.20
C ALA A 38 -11.83 -33.53 17.81
N GLU A 39 -12.48 -32.63 17.07
CA GLU A 39 -13.84 -32.78 16.58
C GLU A 39 -13.98 -34.02 15.68
N LEU A 40 -12.96 -34.32 14.89
CA LEU A 40 -12.88 -35.47 13.99
C LEU A 40 -12.39 -36.76 14.69
N GLY A 41 -12.14 -36.74 16.01
CA GLY A 41 -11.75 -37.90 16.78
C GLY A 41 -10.32 -38.41 16.55
N LEU A 42 -9.43 -37.58 15.98
CA LEU A 42 -8.06 -37.96 15.62
C LEU A 42 -7.05 -37.75 16.76
N ILE A 43 -7.37 -36.91 17.72
CA ILE A 43 -6.53 -36.60 18.89
C ILE A 43 -7.40 -36.56 20.14
N ASP A 44 -6.85 -36.95 21.29
CA ASP A 44 -7.56 -36.85 22.56
C ASP A 44 -7.77 -35.40 23.02
N GLY A 45 -8.87 -35.16 23.74
CA GLY A 45 -9.28 -33.82 24.14
C GLY A 45 -8.28 -33.09 25.03
N VAL A 46 -7.49 -33.81 25.86
CA VAL A 46 -6.51 -33.18 26.79
C VAL A 46 -5.34 -32.59 26.00
N ARG A 47 -4.80 -33.36 25.06
CA ARG A 47 -3.73 -32.85 24.18
C ARG A 47 -4.24 -31.76 23.26
N ALA A 48 -5.43 -31.94 22.67
CA ALA A 48 -6.02 -30.95 21.76
C ALA A 48 -6.21 -29.59 22.47
N GLU A 49 -6.76 -29.57 23.66
CA GLU A 49 -6.97 -28.33 24.41
C GLU A 49 -5.64 -27.66 24.81
N ALA A 50 -4.65 -28.45 25.24
CA ALA A 50 -3.32 -27.92 25.55
C ALA A 50 -2.61 -27.33 24.33
N ILE A 51 -2.71 -28.00 23.16
CA ILE A 51 -2.20 -27.49 21.88
C ILE A 51 -2.92 -26.20 21.49
N ALA A 52 -4.25 -26.18 21.56
CA ALA A 52 -5.06 -25.02 21.26
C ALA A 52 -4.64 -23.80 22.11
N LYS A 53 -4.49 -23.99 23.42
CA LYS A 53 -4.06 -22.93 24.33
C LYS A 53 -2.64 -22.44 24.02
N ALA A 54 -1.68 -23.33 23.83
CA ALA A 54 -0.30 -22.98 23.48
C ALA A 54 -0.24 -22.26 22.11
N SER A 55 -1.09 -22.65 21.16
CA SER A 55 -1.19 -22.01 19.84
C SER A 55 -1.70 -20.58 19.93
N LEU A 56 -2.68 -20.29 20.77
CA LEU A 56 -3.13 -18.93 21.04
C LEU A 56 -2.05 -18.09 21.72
N GLU A 57 -1.29 -18.65 22.68
CA GLU A 57 -0.14 -17.96 23.28
C GLU A 57 0.91 -17.56 22.22
N VAL A 58 1.14 -18.40 21.21
CA VAL A 58 2.00 -18.06 20.05
C VAL A 58 1.33 -16.96 19.19
N ALA A 59 0.04 -17.08 18.92
CA ALA A 59 -0.70 -16.07 18.16
C ALA A 59 -0.70 -14.70 18.88
N GLU A 60 -0.73 -14.66 20.19
CA GLU A 60 -0.66 -13.46 21.02
C GLU A 60 0.76 -12.88 21.19
N GLY A 61 1.81 -13.62 20.77
CA GLY A 61 3.20 -13.15 20.82
C GLY A 61 3.96 -13.51 22.08
N LEU A 62 3.38 -14.27 23.01
CA LEU A 62 4.02 -14.64 24.27
C LEU A 62 5.31 -15.47 24.08
N HIS A 63 5.50 -16.00 22.89
CA HIS A 63 6.64 -16.84 22.55
C HIS A 63 7.50 -16.32 21.39
N ASP A 64 7.35 -15.06 20.98
CA ASP A 64 8.04 -14.46 19.83
C ASP A 64 9.58 -14.61 19.92
N GLY A 65 10.14 -14.48 21.12
CA GLY A 65 11.58 -14.68 21.35
C GLY A 65 12.09 -16.11 21.07
N LYS A 66 11.20 -17.09 20.92
CA LYS A 66 11.54 -18.49 20.61
C LYS A 66 11.37 -18.82 19.11
N ILE A 67 10.76 -17.93 18.33
CA ILE A 67 10.62 -18.07 16.87
C ILE A 67 11.83 -17.39 16.23
N VAL A 68 12.87 -18.17 16.00
CA VAL A 68 14.23 -17.65 15.77
C VAL A 68 14.80 -17.92 14.39
N VAL A 69 14.12 -18.71 13.55
CA VAL A 69 14.61 -19.06 12.21
C VAL A 69 14.53 -17.87 11.26
N ASP A 70 15.53 -17.76 10.40
CA ASP A 70 15.61 -16.70 9.36
C ASP A 70 14.56 -16.92 8.26
N VAL A 71 14.17 -15.85 7.58
CA VAL A 71 13.31 -15.92 6.41
C VAL A 71 13.97 -16.68 5.25
N PHE A 72 15.28 -16.54 5.08
CA PHE A 72 16.05 -17.25 4.06
C PHE A 72 16.37 -18.68 4.50
N GLN A 73 15.43 -19.56 4.23
CA GLN A 73 15.40 -20.94 4.68
C GLN A 73 14.90 -21.90 3.58
N THR A 74 14.50 -23.12 3.96
CA THR A 74 13.85 -24.05 3.02
C THR A 74 12.60 -23.42 2.39
N GLY A 75 12.46 -23.57 1.08
CA GLY A 75 11.51 -22.84 0.26
C GLY A 75 10.03 -23.08 0.60
N SER A 76 9.68 -24.24 1.15
CA SER A 76 8.33 -24.53 1.65
C SER A 76 7.97 -23.85 2.98
N GLY A 77 8.96 -23.24 3.65
CA GLY A 77 8.77 -22.68 4.99
C GLY A 77 8.77 -23.72 6.11
N THR A 78 9.29 -24.94 5.87
CA THR A 78 9.35 -25.99 6.91
C THR A 78 10.09 -25.52 8.14
N GLY A 79 11.11 -24.67 8.00
CA GLY A 79 11.84 -24.13 9.12
C GLY A 79 10.96 -23.40 10.13
N VAL A 80 10.19 -22.44 9.68
CA VAL A 80 9.28 -21.67 10.54
C VAL A 80 8.13 -22.52 11.05
N ASN A 81 7.56 -23.41 10.20
CA ASN A 81 6.50 -24.31 10.63
C ASN A 81 6.96 -25.23 11.76
N MET A 82 8.14 -25.83 11.64
CA MET A 82 8.70 -26.71 12.67
C MET A 82 9.13 -25.95 13.92
N ASN A 83 9.68 -24.75 13.79
CA ASN A 83 10.00 -23.91 14.95
C ASN A 83 8.73 -23.61 15.78
N VAL A 84 7.63 -23.22 15.11
CA VAL A 84 6.33 -23.00 15.76
C VAL A 84 5.81 -24.32 16.39
N ASN A 85 5.86 -25.43 15.66
CA ASN A 85 5.43 -26.73 16.17
C ASN A 85 6.18 -27.15 17.44
N GLU A 86 7.51 -26.97 17.48
CA GLU A 86 8.33 -27.31 18.65
C GLU A 86 8.04 -26.42 19.84
N VAL A 87 7.79 -25.13 19.63
CA VAL A 87 7.39 -24.18 20.69
C VAL A 87 6.04 -24.57 21.28
N ILE A 88 5.05 -24.84 20.41
CA ILE A 88 3.71 -25.26 20.84
C ILE A 88 3.75 -26.60 21.56
N ALA A 89 4.46 -27.61 21.01
CA ALA A 89 4.58 -28.94 21.61
C ALA A 89 5.20 -28.89 23.03
N SER A 90 6.28 -28.13 23.19
CA SER A 90 6.92 -27.93 24.50
C SER A 90 5.95 -27.26 25.49
N ARG A 91 5.25 -26.23 25.08
CA ARG A 91 4.30 -25.51 25.93
C ARG A 91 3.07 -26.35 26.27
N ALA A 92 2.49 -27.03 25.28
CA ALA A 92 1.35 -27.91 25.48
C ALA A 92 1.67 -29.10 26.39
N SER A 93 2.88 -29.63 26.32
CA SER A 93 3.35 -30.68 27.27
C SER A 93 3.39 -30.15 28.71
N GLN A 94 3.82 -28.90 28.93
CA GLN A 94 3.79 -28.26 30.27
C GLN A 94 2.34 -28.02 30.74
N ILE A 95 1.42 -27.65 29.85
CA ILE A 95 0.03 -27.40 30.21
C ILE A 95 -0.70 -28.68 30.58
N SER A 96 -0.54 -29.74 29.77
CA SER A 96 -1.28 -30.99 29.93
C SER A 96 -0.65 -32.00 30.91
N GLY A 97 0.64 -31.87 31.16
CA GLY A 97 1.42 -32.92 31.88
C GLY A 97 1.67 -34.19 31.03
N LEU A 98 1.23 -34.21 29.77
CA LEU A 98 1.38 -35.29 28.80
C LEU A 98 2.45 -34.96 27.77
N THR A 99 3.08 -35.96 27.19
CA THR A 99 3.98 -35.78 26.04
C THR A 99 3.19 -35.31 24.80
N VAL A 100 3.52 -34.13 24.31
CA VAL A 100 2.99 -33.61 23.02
C VAL A 100 4.13 -33.56 22.01
N HIS A 101 3.99 -34.31 20.91
CA HIS A 101 5.00 -34.37 19.85
C HIS A 101 4.74 -33.33 18.77
N PRO A 102 5.77 -32.60 18.28
CA PRO A 102 5.58 -31.52 17.30
C PRO A 102 5.01 -32.01 15.95
N ASN A 103 5.37 -33.22 15.48
CA ASN A 103 4.86 -33.77 14.23
C ASN A 103 3.57 -34.56 14.44
N ASP A 104 3.54 -35.50 15.39
CA ASP A 104 2.42 -36.44 15.53
C ASP A 104 1.16 -35.78 16.08
N HIS A 105 1.30 -34.73 16.89
CA HIS A 105 0.18 -34.06 17.53
C HIS A 105 -0.04 -32.64 17.00
N VAL A 106 0.97 -31.74 17.05
CA VAL A 106 0.81 -30.33 16.65
C VAL A 106 0.63 -30.18 15.13
N ASN A 107 1.37 -30.99 14.35
CA ASN A 107 1.32 -30.94 12.88
C ASN A 107 0.36 -31.99 12.27
N MET A 108 -0.46 -32.67 13.08
CA MET A 108 -1.42 -33.68 12.63
C MET A 108 -2.33 -33.13 11.52
N SER A 109 -2.57 -33.88 10.46
CA SER A 109 -3.36 -33.52 9.28
C SER A 109 -2.80 -32.37 8.44
N GLN A 110 -1.51 -32.03 8.59
CA GLN A 110 -0.88 -30.87 7.97
C GLN A 110 0.45 -31.20 7.32
N SER A 111 0.89 -30.32 6.43
CA SER A 111 2.26 -30.22 5.94
C SER A 111 2.70 -28.75 5.97
N SER A 112 4.00 -28.48 6.00
CA SER A 112 4.50 -27.12 5.77
C SER A 112 4.02 -26.56 4.43
N ASN A 113 3.82 -27.46 3.45
CA ASN A 113 3.47 -27.10 2.07
C ASN A 113 2.04 -26.55 1.93
N ASP A 114 1.13 -26.83 2.85
CA ASP A 114 -0.22 -26.25 2.90
C ASP A 114 -0.36 -25.20 4.01
N VAL A 115 0.32 -25.39 5.15
CA VAL A 115 0.25 -24.50 6.31
C VAL A 115 0.88 -23.13 6.03
N VAL A 116 2.13 -23.10 5.54
CA VAL A 116 2.84 -21.82 5.38
C VAL A 116 2.22 -20.93 4.30
N PRO A 117 1.87 -21.45 3.10
CA PRO A 117 1.17 -20.62 2.11
C PRO A 117 -0.24 -20.19 2.58
N SER A 118 -0.92 -20.98 3.43
CA SER A 118 -2.17 -20.55 4.07
C SER A 118 -1.92 -19.41 5.06
N ALA A 119 -0.89 -19.53 5.91
CA ALA A 119 -0.55 -18.52 6.91
C ALA A 119 -0.20 -17.17 6.27
N ILE A 120 0.56 -17.18 5.18
CA ILE A 120 0.92 -15.96 4.45
C ILE A 120 -0.32 -15.29 3.86
N ARG A 121 -1.23 -16.06 3.24
CA ARG A 121 -2.47 -15.52 2.68
C ARG A 121 -3.39 -14.93 3.75
N ILE A 122 -3.57 -15.63 4.87
CA ILE A 122 -4.33 -15.14 6.03
C ILE A 122 -3.71 -13.84 6.58
N ALA A 123 -2.40 -13.84 6.80
CA ALA A 123 -1.69 -12.69 7.32
C ALA A 123 -1.82 -11.47 6.41
N LEU A 124 -1.59 -11.65 5.12
CA LEU A 124 -1.66 -10.57 4.13
C LEU A 124 -3.09 -10.06 3.94
N ALA A 125 -4.08 -10.96 3.83
CA ALA A 125 -5.48 -10.59 3.72
C ALA A 125 -5.94 -9.78 4.95
N TYR A 126 -5.56 -10.19 6.15
CA TYR A 126 -5.87 -9.49 7.38
C TYR A 126 -5.28 -8.07 7.42
N GLU A 127 -3.99 -7.93 7.05
CA GLU A 127 -3.34 -6.61 7.01
C GLU A 127 -3.98 -5.70 5.96
N VAL A 128 -4.34 -6.23 4.79
CA VAL A 128 -5.02 -5.42 3.77
C VAL A 128 -6.39 -4.98 4.26
N GLU A 129 -7.22 -5.90 4.74
CA GLU A 129 -8.60 -5.61 5.12
C GLU A 129 -8.70 -4.72 6.36
N ARG A 130 -7.89 -5.01 7.40
CA ARG A 130 -8.02 -4.38 8.71
C ARG A 130 -7.11 -3.17 8.92
N SER A 131 -6.06 -3.02 8.11
CA SER A 131 -5.08 -1.94 8.28
C SER A 131 -4.96 -1.06 7.05
N LEU A 132 -4.65 -1.63 5.89
CA LEU A 132 -4.35 -0.86 4.68
C LEU A 132 -5.59 -0.18 4.09
N LEU A 133 -6.68 -0.90 3.87
CA LEU A 133 -7.89 -0.32 3.28
C LEU A 133 -8.48 0.82 4.15
N PRO A 134 -8.59 0.70 5.48
CA PRO A 134 -9.01 1.83 6.32
C PRO A 134 -8.05 3.03 6.27
N ALA A 135 -6.74 2.80 6.20
CA ALA A 135 -5.77 3.88 6.05
C ALA A 135 -5.89 4.59 4.70
N LEU A 136 -6.12 3.83 3.64
CA LEU A 136 -6.35 4.33 2.29
C LEU A 136 -7.67 5.12 2.19
N ASP A 137 -8.73 4.66 2.85
CA ASP A 137 -10.01 5.39 2.92
C ASP A 137 -9.83 6.77 3.58
N ARG A 138 -8.97 6.88 4.60
CA ARG A 138 -8.63 8.18 5.22
C ARG A 138 -7.90 9.11 4.24
N VAL A 139 -6.94 8.60 3.47
CA VAL A 139 -6.24 9.41 2.44
C VAL A 139 -7.23 9.93 1.40
N ILE A 140 -8.15 9.07 0.92
CA ILE A 140 -9.18 9.48 -0.04
C ILE A 140 -10.08 10.58 0.56
N ALA A 141 -10.54 10.42 1.79
CA ALA A 141 -11.36 11.42 2.48
C ALA A 141 -10.60 12.75 2.66
N SER A 142 -9.31 12.70 3.02
CA SER A 142 -8.48 13.90 3.15
C SER A 142 -8.26 14.60 1.80
N LEU A 143 -8.07 13.85 0.71
CA LEU A 143 -7.95 14.41 -0.65
C LEU A 143 -9.28 15.04 -1.11
N ASP A 144 -10.42 14.43 -0.84
CA ASP A 144 -11.73 15.00 -1.16
C ASP A 144 -11.98 16.30 -0.40
N SER A 145 -11.67 16.31 0.89
CA SER A 145 -11.76 17.52 1.72
C SER A 145 -10.83 18.62 1.20
N LEU A 146 -9.60 18.27 0.84
CA LEU A 146 -8.62 19.21 0.29
C LEU A 146 -9.08 19.75 -1.08
N ALA A 147 -9.57 18.90 -1.95
CA ALA A 147 -10.13 19.30 -3.24
C ALA A 147 -11.31 20.29 -3.08
N SER A 148 -12.24 19.99 -2.16
CA SER A 148 -13.39 20.86 -1.90
C SER A 148 -12.96 22.24 -1.35
N ARG A 149 -12.11 22.30 -0.33
CA ARG A 149 -11.69 23.58 0.25
C ARG A 149 -10.75 24.41 -0.62
N THR A 150 -10.25 23.82 -1.74
CA THR A 150 -9.40 24.50 -2.73
C THR A 150 -10.03 24.59 -4.12
N GLU A 151 -11.34 24.31 -4.24
CA GLU A 151 -12.06 24.27 -5.52
C GLU A 151 -12.01 25.60 -6.30
N ASN A 152 -11.93 26.72 -5.57
CA ASN A 152 -11.89 28.07 -6.14
C ASN A 152 -10.48 28.69 -6.10
N VAL A 153 -9.45 27.94 -5.75
CA VAL A 153 -8.07 28.43 -5.72
C VAL A 153 -7.44 28.25 -7.09
N VAL A 154 -7.45 29.32 -7.88
CA VAL A 154 -6.85 29.31 -9.21
C VAL A 154 -5.32 29.37 -9.11
N LYS A 155 -4.66 28.56 -9.91
CA LYS A 155 -3.19 28.48 -10.04
C LYS A 155 -2.82 28.26 -11.52
N PRO A 156 -1.56 28.51 -11.91
CA PRO A 156 -1.11 28.11 -13.24
C PRO A 156 -1.05 26.58 -13.32
N GLY A 157 -1.62 26.00 -14.36
CA GLY A 157 -1.28 24.66 -14.76
C GLY A 157 0.16 24.62 -15.29
N ARG A 158 0.79 23.45 -15.20
CA ARG A 158 2.14 23.25 -15.76
C ARG A 158 2.22 21.93 -16.49
N THR A 159 2.81 21.99 -17.69
CA THR A 159 3.22 20.80 -18.46
C THR A 159 4.71 20.92 -18.75
N HIS A 160 5.47 19.85 -18.55
CA HIS A 160 6.94 19.88 -18.63
C HIS A 160 7.59 20.93 -17.68
N LEU A 161 6.92 21.24 -16.56
CA LEU A 161 7.24 22.35 -15.64
C LEU A 161 7.26 23.74 -16.30
N ARG A 162 6.67 23.86 -17.50
CA ARG A 162 6.45 25.14 -18.19
C ARG A 162 5.02 25.61 -17.98
N ASP A 163 4.81 26.91 -18.14
CA ASP A 163 3.51 27.53 -18.02
C ASP A 163 2.47 26.88 -18.94
N ALA A 164 1.32 26.58 -18.37
CA ALA A 164 0.15 26.08 -19.08
C ALA A 164 -1.11 26.85 -18.65
N LEU A 165 -2.26 26.47 -19.21
CA LEU A 165 -3.53 27.14 -18.91
C LEU A 165 -3.89 27.01 -17.42
N PRO A 166 -4.65 27.98 -16.85
CA PRO A 166 -5.07 27.94 -15.47
C PRO A 166 -5.88 26.70 -15.12
N VAL A 167 -5.68 26.22 -13.91
CA VAL A 167 -6.47 25.17 -13.27
C VAL A 167 -6.84 25.63 -11.88
N THR A 168 -7.79 24.96 -11.22
CA THR A 168 -7.93 25.12 -9.78
C THR A 168 -7.11 24.08 -9.04
N MET A 169 -6.62 24.40 -7.88
CA MET A 169 -5.93 23.47 -6.99
C MET A 169 -6.86 22.30 -6.61
N GLY A 170 -8.17 22.57 -6.46
CA GLY A 170 -9.19 21.54 -6.24
C GLY A 170 -9.29 20.54 -7.39
N GLN A 171 -9.14 20.96 -8.65
CA GLN A 171 -9.10 20.04 -9.79
C GLN A 171 -7.89 19.09 -9.73
N GLU A 172 -6.72 19.58 -9.33
CA GLU A 172 -5.53 18.74 -9.15
C GLU A 172 -5.72 17.70 -8.05
N PHE A 173 -6.20 18.12 -6.87
CA PHE A 173 -6.41 17.18 -5.75
C PHE A 173 -7.55 16.20 -6.00
N SER A 174 -8.61 16.60 -6.73
CA SER A 174 -9.68 15.69 -7.13
C SER A 174 -9.19 14.57 -8.07
N ALA A 175 -8.23 14.87 -8.93
CA ALA A 175 -7.61 13.88 -9.81
C ALA A 175 -6.85 12.81 -8.99
N TYR A 176 -6.13 13.22 -7.95
CA TYR A 176 -5.50 12.27 -7.02
C TYR A 176 -6.53 11.46 -6.24
N ALA A 177 -7.61 12.06 -5.76
CA ALA A 177 -8.68 11.33 -5.08
C ALA A 177 -9.28 10.23 -5.98
N ASP A 178 -9.49 10.51 -7.28
CA ASP A 178 -9.97 9.49 -8.24
C ASP A 178 -8.93 8.38 -8.45
N ALA A 179 -7.65 8.72 -8.61
CA ALA A 179 -6.58 7.73 -8.76
C ALA A 179 -6.52 6.78 -7.55
N TYR A 180 -6.58 7.32 -6.33
CA TYR A 180 -6.58 6.52 -5.11
C TYR A 180 -7.83 5.64 -4.98
N ARG A 181 -9.02 6.08 -5.40
CA ARG A 181 -10.22 5.23 -5.44
C ARG A 181 -10.04 4.05 -6.39
N ARG A 182 -9.45 4.27 -7.57
CA ARG A 182 -9.17 3.20 -8.53
C ARG A 182 -8.15 2.20 -7.99
N ALA A 183 -7.07 2.68 -7.37
CA ALA A 183 -6.08 1.84 -6.73
C ALA A 183 -6.67 1.05 -5.53
N ARG A 184 -7.60 1.66 -4.78
CA ARG A 184 -8.37 1.00 -3.73
C ARG A 184 -9.21 -0.15 -4.27
N MET A 185 -9.96 0.08 -5.34
CA MET A 185 -10.77 -0.98 -5.99
C MET A 185 -9.89 -2.14 -6.46
N LEU A 186 -8.72 -1.85 -7.05
CA LEU A 186 -7.77 -2.88 -7.47
C LEU A 186 -7.22 -3.66 -6.26
N THR A 187 -6.84 -2.98 -5.19
CA THR A 187 -6.36 -3.59 -3.96
C THR A 187 -7.44 -4.47 -3.33
N GLU A 188 -8.69 -3.99 -3.27
CA GLU A 188 -9.82 -4.75 -2.75
C GLU A 188 -10.15 -5.98 -3.59
N TYR A 189 -10.05 -5.89 -4.89
CA TYR A 189 -10.25 -7.03 -5.78
C TYR A 189 -9.17 -8.09 -5.58
N THR A 190 -7.90 -7.67 -5.56
CA THR A 190 -6.77 -8.60 -5.52
C THR A 190 -6.62 -9.30 -4.17
N TYR A 191 -6.84 -8.61 -3.03
CA TYR A 191 -6.70 -9.29 -1.74
C TYR A 191 -7.76 -10.38 -1.54
N LYS A 192 -8.94 -10.26 -2.14
CA LYS A 192 -9.98 -11.31 -2.07
C LYS A 192 -9.53 -12.62 -2.67
N LEU A 193 -8.54 -12.61 -3.59
CA LEU A 193 -7.93 -13.82 -4.13
C LEU A 193 -7.13 -14.62 -3.09
N LEU A 194 -6.69 -13.96 -2.01
CA LEU A 194 -5.97 -14.61 -0.90
C LEU A 194 -6.88 -15.39 0.04
N LEU A 195 -8.20 -15.17 -0.02
CA LEU A 195 -9.15 -15.81 0.89
C LEU A 195 -9.33 -17.31 0.60
N ASP A 196 -8.90 -17.78 -0.57
CA ASP A 196 -8.86 -19.19 -0.95
C ASP A 196 -7.54 -19.82 -0.49
N ILE A 197 -7.57 -20.56 0.63
CA ILE A 197 -6.36 -21.11 1.26
C ILE A 197 -6.21 -22.62 0.98
N PRO A 198 -4.95 -23.10 0.80
CA PRO A 198 -4.69 -24.52 0.48
C PRO A 198 -4.73 -25.46 1.69
N LEU A 199 -5.11 -25.01 2.87
CA LEU A 199 -5.10 -25.82 4.11
C LEU A 199 -5.86 -27.14 3.91
N GLY A 200 -5.24 -28.24 4.32
CA GLY A 200 -5.72 -29.60 4.10
C GLY A 200 -5.29 -30.21 2.76
N GLY A 201 -4.43 -29.52 1.98
CA GLY A 201 -3.77 -30.11 0.81
C GLY A 201 -2.66 -31.09 1.17
N THR A 202 -2.14 -30.99 2.38
CA THR A 202 -1.01 -31.76 2.91
C THR A 202 0.26 -31.62 2.06
N ALA A 203 0.90 -32.72 1.67
CA ALA A 203 2.20 -32.67 1.02
C ALA A 203 2.17 -32.09 -0.41
N VAL A 204 1.16 -32.46 -1.23
CA VAL A 204 1.14 -32.14 -2.67
C VAL A 204 -0.21 -31.61 -3.18
N GLY A 205 -1.23 -31.52 -2.33
CA GLY A 205 -2.56 -31.02 -2.69
C GLY A 205 -3.68 -32.07 -2.67
N THR A 206 -3.34 -33.32 -2.49
CA THR A 206 -4.30 -34.46 -2.47
C THR A 206 -5.08 -34.57 -1.16
N GLY A 207 -4.53 -34.05 -0.05
CA GLY A 207 -5.08 -34.25 1.29
C GLY A 207 -4.77 -35.60 1.90
N LEU A 208 -3.83 -36.36 1.33
CA LEU A 208 -3.43 -37.67 1.88
C LEU A 208 -2.90 -37.48 3.33
N ASN A 209 -3.23 -38.38 4.24
CA ASN A 209 -2.97 -38.36 5.67
C ASN A 209 -3.72 -37.26 6.47
N ALA A 210 -4.77 -36.66 5.90
CA ALA A 210 -5.74 -35.86 6.62
C ALA A 210 -7.16 -36.47 6.49
N HIS A 211 -8.01 -36.25 7.50
CA HIS A 211 -9.41 -36.60 7.40
C HIS A 211 -10.07 -35.79 6.26
N PRO A 212 -10.97 -36.39 5.45
CA PRO A 212 -11.62 -35.70 4.32
C PRO A 212 -12.31 -34.38 4.72
N ASP A 213 -12.90 -34.31 5.91
CA ASP A 213 -13.57 -33.12 6.44
C ASP A 213 -12.61 -32.11 7.12
N TYR A 214 -11.35 -32.47 7.35
CA TYR A 214 -10.40 -31.60 8.05
C TYR A 214 -10.32 -30.19 7.44
N PRO A 215 -10.19 -30.02 6.11
CA PRO A 215 -10.11 -28.66 5.53
C PRO A 215 -11.34 -27.81 5.85
N ARG A 216 -12.53 -28.40 5.75
CA ARG A 216 -13.79 -27.71 6.01
C ARG A 216 -13.92 -27.27 7.47
N VAL A 217 -13.63 -28.14 8.41
CA VAL A 217 -13.72 -27.86 9.84
C VAL A 217 -12.66 -26.83 10.25
N ALA A 218 -11.40 -27.03 9.86
CA ALA A 218 -10.30 -26.13 10.22
C ALA A 218 -10.49 -24.72 9.65
N VAL A 219 -10.96 -24.59 8.40
CA VAL A 219 -11.20 -23.28 7.77
C VAL A 219 -12.40 -22.58 8.40
N SER A 220 -13.44 -23.32 8.83
CA SER A 220 -14.57 -22.74 9.57
C SER A 220 -14.09 -22.09 10.88
N ILE A 221 -13.26 -22.78 11.64
CA ILE A 221 -12.68 -22.26 12.90
C ILE A 221 -11.80 -21.04 12.62
N LEU A 222 -10.99 -21.05 11.54
CA LEU A 222 -10.18 -19.91 11.15
C LEU A 222 -11.00 -18.68 10.74
N ARG A 223 -12.14 -18.89 10.05
CA ARG A 223 -13.07 -17.78 9.74
C ARG A 223 -13.56 -17.10 11.00
N GLU A 224 -13.97 -17.86 12.00
CA GLU A 224 -14.43 -17.32 13.29
C GLU A 224 -13.30 -16.58 14.01
N ALA A 225 -12.09 -17.19 14.06
CA ALA A 225 -10.95 -16.62 14.77
C ALA A 225 -10.36 -15.36 14.11
N THR A 226 -10.45 -15.24 12.78
CA THR A 226 -9.87 -14.12 12.03
C THR A 226 -10.90 -13.05 11.63
N GLY A 227 -12.16 -13.42 11.52
CA GLY A 227 -13.20 -12.58 10.93
C GLY A 227 -13.07 -12.36 9.43
N LEU A 228 -12.20 -13.14 8.74
CA LEU A 228 -12.02 -13.13 7.29
C LEU A 228 -12.96 -14.16 6.63
N ASP A 229 -13.46 -13.89 5.42
CA ASP A 229 -14.27 -14.84 4.65
C ASP A 229 -13.42 -15.92 3.95
N LEU A 230 -12.60 -16.63 4.75
CA LEU A 230 -11.72 -17.67 4.26
C LEU A 230 -12.50 -18.85 3.65
N LYS A 231 -11.92 -19.45 2.61
CA LYS A 231 -12.48 -20.62 1.90
C LYS A 231 -11.41 -21.67 1.69
N VAL A 232 -11.83 -22.93 1.68
CA VAL A 232 -10.98 -24.00 1.19
C VAL A 232 -10.78 -23.79 -0.31
N ALA A 233 -9.53 -23.68 -0.76
CA ALA A 233 -9.24 -23.47 -2.17
C ALA A 233 -9.85 -24.57 -3.04
N SER A 234 -10.54 -24.17 -4.11
CA SER A 234 -11.12 -25.10 -5.10
C SER A 234 -10.04 -25.99 -5.73
N SER A 235 -8.83 -25.47 -5.89
CA SER A 235 -7.65 -26.22 -6.28
C SER A 235 -6.53 -25.97 -5.25
N LYS A 236 -6.38 -26.91 -4.31
CA LYS A 236 -5.26 -26.89 -3.37
C LYS A 236 -3.92 -27.02 -4.10
N PHE A 237 -3.87 -27.79 -5.19
CA PHE A 237 -2.69 -27.89 -6.06
C PHE A 237 -2.23 -26.54 -6.57
N ARG A 238 -3.13 -25.71 -7.13
CA ARG A 238 -2.79 -24.35 -7.57
C ARG A 238 -2.28 -23.48 -6.41
N ALA A 239 -2.99 -23.48 -5.30
CA ALA A 239 -2.69 -22.58 -4.19
C ALA A 239 -1.40 -22.95 -3.42
N MET A 240 -0.91 -24.21 -3.56
CA MET A 240 0.37 -24.65 -2.99
C MET A 240 1.56 -24.36 -3.90
N ARG A 241 1.38 -24.46 -5.22
CA ARG A 241 2.48 -24.37 -6.18
C ARG A 241 2.64 -23.02 -6.86
N LEU A 242 1.60 -22.19 -6.89
CA LEU A 242 1.60 -20.89 -7.58
C LEU A 242 1.31 -19.76 -6.61
N LEU A 243 2.03 -18.63 -6.78
CA LEU A 243 1.92 -17.41 -5.97
C LEU A 243 1.26 -16.25 -6.74
N SER A 244 0.52 -16.56 -7.82
CA SER A 244 -0.08 -15.55 -8.71
C SER A 244 -1.04 -14.59 -8.00
N ASP A 245 -1.74 -15.04 -6.97
CA ASP A 245 -2.58 -14.21 -6.11
C ASP A 245 -1.75 -13.19 -5.26
N ILE A 246 -0.64 -13.63 -4.69
CA ILE A 246 0.29 -12.75 -3.97
C ILE A 246 0.95 -11.74 -4.92
N VAL A 247 1.33 -12.18 -6.14
CA VAL A 247 1.85 -11.30 -7.20
C VAL A 247 0.80 -10.25 -7.59
N ALA A 248 -0.47 -10.62 -7.73
CA ALA A 248 -1.54 -9.69 -8.04
C ALA A 248 -1.71 -8.60 -6.96
N VAL A 249 -1.66 -8.99 -5.68
CA VAL A 249 -1.71 -8.04 -4.55
C VAL A 249 -0.48 -7.12 -4.55
N SER A 250 0.71 -7.66 -4.74
CA SER A 250 1.94 -6.87 -4.83
C SER A 250 1.89 -5.86 -5.98
N SER A 251 1.34 -6.25 -7.13
CA SER A 251 1.15 -5.36 -8.29
C SER A 251 0.16 -4.24 -7.99
N ALA A 252 -0.92 -4.51 -7.23
CA ALA A 252 -1.83 -3.46 -6.76
C ALA A 252 -1.12 -2.49 -5.79
N PHE A 253 -0.29 -2.99 -4.90
CA PHE A 253 0.53 -2.17 -4.01
C PHE A 253 1.52 -1.30 -4.77
N LYS A 254 2.11 -1.82 -5.85
CA LYS A 254 2.99 -1.04 -6.73
C LYS A 254 2.25 0.11 -7.39
N VAL A 255 1.05 -0.12 -7.94
CA VAL A 255 0.22 0.95 -8.53
C VAL A 255 -0.05 2.03 -7.49
N LEU A 256 -0.49 1.65 -6.29
CA LEU A 256 -0.76 2.57 -5.19
C LEU A 256 0.49 3.35 -4.77
N ALA A 257 1.65 2.70 -4.72
CA ALA A 257 2.92 3.35 -4.40
C ALA A 257 3.35 4.38 -5.46
N LEU A 258 3.12 4.10 -6.75
CA LEU A 258 3.43 5.04 -7.84
C LEU A 258 2.56 6.30 -7.76
N ASP A 259 1.25 6.17 -7.52
CA ASP A 259 0.35 7.31 -7.35
C ASP A 259 0.72 8.12 -6.09
N THR A 260 1.09 7.43 -5.01
CA THR A 260 1.56 8.07 -3.76
C THR A 260 2.85 8.85 -3.98
N TRP A 261 3.81 8.26 -4.68
CA TRP A 261 5.07 8.94 -5.00
C TRP A 261 4.82 10.20 -5.81
N ARG A 262 3.93 10.12 -6.82
CA ARG A 262 3.59 11.25 -7.67
C ARG A 262 2.87 12.37 -6.91
N LEU A 263 1.89 12.06 -6.08
CA LEU A 263 1.24 13.03 -5.20
C LEU A 263 2.26 13.76 -4.31
N CYS A 264 3.14 13.01 -3.67
CA CYS A 264 4.19 13.56 -2.82
C CYS A 264 5.17 14.46 -3.58
N GLN A 265 5.52 14.10 -4.81
CA GLN A 265 6.38 14.93 -5.66
C GLN A 265 5.72 16.25 -6.01
N ASP A 266 4.44 16.25 -6.39
CA ASP A 266 3.71 17.48 -6.72
C ASP A 266 3.50 18.36 -5.47
N LEU A 267 3.21 17.77 -4.30
CA LEU A 267 3.16 18.49 -3.03
C LEU A 267 4.50 19.18 -2.71
N ARG A 268 5.64 18.51 -2.92
CA ARG A 268 6.97 19.10 -2.72
C ARG A 268 7.23 20.27 -3.66
N LEU A 269 6.83 20.15 -4.92
CA LEU A 269 6.96 21.23 -5.89
C LEU A 269 6.12 22.44 -5.49
N MET A 270 4.85 22.24 -5.14
CA MET A 270 3.95 23.30 -4.70
C MET A 270 4.43 23.99 -3.40
N TYR A 271 5.04 23.22 -2.48
CA TYR A 271 5.58 23.71 -1.21
C TYR A 271 6.96 24.36 -1.35
N SER A 272 7.64 24.20 -2.47
CA SER A 272 9.01 24.67 -2.66
C SER A 272 9.16 26.19 -2.44
N GLY A 273 10.23 26.61 -1.81
CA GLY A 273 10.52 28.03 -1.57
C GLY A 273 10.88 28.31 -0.10
N PRO A 274 10.29 29.38 0.51
CA PRO A 274 9.20 30.24 0.03
C PRO A 274 9.58 31.28 -1.02
N ASN A 275 10.83 31.75 -1.08
CA ASN A 275 11.21 32.86 -1.95
C ASN A 275 11.70 32.43 -3.33
N THR A 276 12.33 31.24 -3.41
CA THR A 276 13.02 30.75 -4.61
C THR A 276 12.31 29.56 -5.28
N GLY A 277 11.06 29.28 -4.88
CA GLY A 277 10.24 28.19 -5.40
C GLY A 277 8.81 28.63 -5.71
N PHE A 278 7.92 27.64 -5.89
CA PHE A 278 6.53 27.91 -6.25
C PHE A 278 5.76 28.59 -5.11
N ASN A 279 5.88 28.02 -3.90
CA ASN A 279 5.21 28.54 -2.71
C ASN A 279 3.68 28.66 -2.89
N GLU A 280 3.06 27.69 -3.55
CA GLU A 280 1.62 27.67 -3.80
C GLU A 280 0.82 27.07 -2.64
N ILE A 281 1.50 26.29 -1.78
CA ILE A 281 0.93 25.75 -0.54
C ILE A 281 1.88 25.94 0.62
N ASP A 282 1.32 25.92 1.84
CA ASP A 282 2.05 25.83 3.09
C ASP A 282 1.68 24.53 3.83
N ILE A 283 2.66 23.95 4.52
CA ILE A 283 2.52 22.75 5.36
C ILE A 283 3.16 23.09 6.71
N PRO A 284 2.42 22.94 7.83
CA PRO A 284 2.96 23.27 9.15
C PRO A 284 4.21 22.47 9.47
N GLN A 285 5.14 23.09 10.20
CA GLN A 285 6.35 22.45 10.69
C GLN A 285 6.01 21.26 11.60
N GLU A 286 6.59 20.10 11.29
CA GLU A 286 6.40 18.86 12.04
C GLU A 286 7.53 18.62 13.04
N VAL A 287 8.77 18.87 12.60
CA VAL A 287 10.01 18.80 13.42
C VAL A 287 10.97 19.89 12.96
N ALA A 288 12.04 20.15 13.72
CA ALA A 288 13.09 21.08 13.32
C ALA A 288 13.66 20.70 11.96
N GLY A 289 13.56 21.61 10.98
CA GLY A 289 13.87 21.32 9.57
C GLY A 289 15.37 21.30 9.24
N SER A 290 16.20 21.99 10.03
CA SER A 290 17.63 22.11 9.75
C SER A 290 18.43 22.31 11.03
N SER A 291 19.58 21.64 11.12
CA SER A 291 20.53 21.85 12.19
C SER A 291 21.41 23.11 12.00
N MET A 292 21.43 23.68 10.77
CA MET A 292 22.31 24.80 10.41
C MET A 292 21.54 26.09 10.06
N MET A 293 20.34 25.97 9.46
CA MET A 293 19.57 27.13 8.98
C MET A 293 18.34 27.34 9.87
N PRO A 294 18.35 28.32 10.79
CA PRO A 294 17.18 28.62 11.62
C PRO A 294 15.95 28.97 10.76
N GLY A 295 14.79 28.42 11.12
CA GLY A 295 13.53 28.71 10.42
C GLY A 295 13.32 27.94 9.11
N LYS A 296 14.27 27.11 8.65
CA LYS A 296 14.07 26.24 7.49
C LYS A 296 13.16 25.07 7.85
N VAL A 297 12.03 24.97 7.19
CA VAL A 297 11.05 23.87 7.35
C VAL A 297 11.12 22.95 6.15
N ASN A 298 11.40 21.66 6.38
CA ASN A 298 11.44 20.64 5.33
C ASN A 298 10.15 19.79 5.37
N PRO A 299 9.67 19.29 4.23
CA PRO A 299 8.48 18.43 4.16
C PRO A 299 8.83 16.98 4.53
N VAL A 300 9.23 16.74 5.80
CA VAL A 300 9.87 15.49 6.23
C VAL A 300 8.97 14.26 6.11
N THR A 301 7.67 14.40 6.42
CA THR A 301 6.70 13.30 6.24
C THR A 301 6.55 12.93 4.78
N ILE A 302 6.46 13.90 3.88
CA ILE A 302 6.36 13.67 2.44
C ILE A 302 7.60 12.92 1.94
N GLU A 303 8.79 13.32 2.38
CA GLU A 303 10.05 12.67 1.98
C GLU A 303 10.14 11.24 2.49
N ALA A 304 9.71 10.98 3.73
CA ALA A 304 9.65 9.62 4.28
C ALA A 304 8.67 8.74 3.50
N VAL A 305 7.49 9.26 3.15
CA VAL A 305 6.48 8.55 2.33
C VAL A 305 7.03 8.25 0.94
N MET A 306 7.74 9.18 0.29
CA MET A 306 8.36 8.94 -1.02
C MET A 306 9.40 7.82 -0.97
N GLN A 307 10.23 7.76 0.08
CA GLN A 307 11.21 6.68 0.27
C GLN A 307 10.50 5.33 0.47
N ALA A 308 9.44 5.30 1.28
CA ALA A 308 8.64 4.09 1.52
C ALA A 308 7.98 3.62 0.21
N ALA A 309 7.37 4.51 -0.55
CA ALA A 309 6.74 4.20 -1.84
C ALA A 309 7.77 3.66 -2.86
N SER A 310 8.95 4.28 -2.95
CA SER A 310 10.04 3.80 -3.80
C SER A 310 10.48 2.39 -3.41
N HIS A 311 10.56 2.12 -2.09
CA HIS A 311 10.93 0.80 -1.60
C HIS A 311 9.84 -0.25 -1.91
N VAL A 312 8.56 0.09 -1.78
CA VAL A 312 7.43 -0.79 -2.16
C VAL A 312 7.51 -1.19 -3.64
N VAL A 313 7.83 -0.25 -4.53
CA VAL A 313 8.04 -0.54 -5.97
C VAL A 313 9.20 -1.53 -6.17
N GLY A 314 10.33 -1.34 -5.47
CA GLY A 314 11.47 -2.25 -5.53
C GLY A 314 11.16 -3.65 -4.99
N LEU A 315 10.38 -3.74 -3.94
CA LEU A 315 9.96 -5.01 -3.33
C LEU A 315 9.06 -5.87 -4.25
N ASP A 316 8.29 -5.26 -5.15
CA ASP A 316 7.48 -5.99 -6.14
C ASP A 316 8.34 -6.88 -7.04
N SER A 317 9.54 -6.46 -7.38
CA SER A 317 10.50 -7.29 -8.13
C SER A 317 10.90 -8.55 -7.35
N SER A 318 11.08 -8.43 -6.02
CA SER A 318 11.38 -9.60 -5.17
C SER A 318 10.22 -10.59 -5.13
N ILE A 319 8.96 -10.13 -5.11
CA ILE A 319 7.76 -10.98 -5.20
C ILE A 319 7.72 -11.70 -6.55
N THR A 320 7.99 -10.97 -7.64
CA THR A 320 8.05 -11.56 -8.99
C THR A 320 9.08 -12.68 -9.04
N MET A 321 10.29 -12.45 -8.54
CA MET A 321 11.34 -13.48 -8.50
C MET A 321 10.99 -14.64 -7.57
N ALA A 322 10.40 -14.38 -6.41
CA ALA A 322 9.95 -15.43 -5.50
C ALA A 322 8.89 -16.36 -6.17
N SER A 323 8.02 -15.81 -7.01
CA SER A 323 6.98 -16.58 -7.71
C SER A 323 7.53 -17.53 -8.77
N LEU A 324 8.76 -17.31 -9.25
CA LEU A 324 9.45 -18.17 -10.21
C LEU A 324 10.19 -19.34 -9.55
N LEU A 325 10.36 -19.30 -8.22
CA LEU A 325 11.03 -20.38 -7.49
C LEU A 325 10.06 -21.54 -7.26
N GLY A 326 10.44 -22.73 -7.69
CA GLY A 326 9.69 -23.97 -7.47
C GLY A 326 9.45 -24.76 -8.74
N GLU A 327 9.22 -26.06 -8.54
CA GLU A 327 8.95 -27.00 -9.60
C GLU A 327 7.77 -27.90 -9.22
N LEU A 328 7.05 -28.36 -10.23
CA LEU A 328 5.96 -29.34 -10.13
C LEU A 328 4.95 -28.96 -9.02
N GLU A 329 4.90 -29.62 -7.88
CA GLU A 329 3.87 -29.48 -6.86
C GLU A 329 4.18 -28.47 -5.76
N LEU A 330 5.35 -27.79 -5.80
CA LEU A 330 5.78 -26.90 -4.72
C LEU A 330 6.32 -25.55 -5.22
N SER A 331 5.88 -24.45 -4.60
CA SER A 331 6.59 -23.18 -4.66
C SER A 331 7.68 -23.13 -3.59
N MET A 332 8.89 -22.73 -3.97
CA MET A 332 10.03 -22.57 -3.07
C MET A 332 10.28 -21.10 -2.65
N GLY A 333 9.50 -20.16 -3.18
CA GLY A 333 9.60 -18.75 -2.85
C GLY A 333 8.66 -18.29 -1.71
N ILE A 334 7.96 -19.20 -1.06
CA ILE A 334 6.91 -18.92 -0.08
C ILE A 334 7.40 -18.04 1.09
N PRO A 335 8.52 -18.35 1.79
CA PRO A 335 8.98 -17.51 2.89
C PRO A 335 9.33 -16.08 2.45
N LEU A 336 10.03 -15.94 1.34
CA LEU A 336 10.40 -14.64 0.78
C LEU A 336 9.16 -13.84 0.37
N ALA A 337 8.22 -14.46 -0.35
CA ALA A 337 6.97 -13.82 -0.78
C ALA A 337 6.16 -13.31 0.43
N GLY A 338 6.04 -14.11 1.47
CA GLY A 338 5.36 -13.72 2.70
C GLY A 338 6.01 -12.55 3.41
N TYR A 339 7.32 -12.59 3.59
CA TYR A 339 8.08 -11.49 4.20
C TYR A 339 7.92 -10.19 3.42
N VAL A 340 8.13 -10.23 2.11
CA VAL A 340 8.15 -9.05 1.26
C VAL A 340 6.75 -8.44 1.12
N SER A 341 5.71 -9.25 0.90
CA SER A 341 4.34 -8.75 0.75
C SER A 341 3.80 -8.08 2.01
N LEU A 342 4.07 -8.65 3.19
CA LEU A 342 3.73 -8.02 4.47
C LEU A 342 4.51 -6.72 4.69
N ARG A 343 5.78 -6.68 4.25
CA ARG A 343 6.58 -5.45 4.33
C ARG A 343 6.00 -4.34 3.47
N GLN A 344 5.55 -4.65 2.24
CA GLN A 344 4.87 -3.69 1.37
C GLN A 344 3.59 -3.15 2.03
N ALA A 345 2.73 -4.04 2.55
CA ALA A 345 1.49 -3.65 3.22
C ALA A 345 1.75 -2.72 4.41
N THR A 346 2.74 -3.07 5.26
CA THR A 346 3.11 -2.25 6.42
C THR A 346 3.60 -0.86 6.01
N LEU A 347 4.48 -0.78 5.00
CA LEU A 347 5.03 0.50 4.52
C LEU A 347 3.93 1.42 3.98
N LEU A 348 2.99 0.89 3.20
CA LEU A 348 1.86 1.67 2.68
C LEU A 348 0.93 2.12 3.81
N THR A 349 0.58 1.22 4.72
CA THR A 349 -0.30 1.54 5.86
C THR A 349 0.29 2.65 6.72
N GLU A 350 1.57 2.54 7.09
CA GLU A 350 2.25 3.57 7.89
C GLU A 350 2.38 4.89 7.13
N SER A 351 2.67 4.83 5.82
CA SER A 351 2.70 6.03 4.97
C SER A 351 1.37 6.77 4.99
N PHE A 352 0.26 6.06 4.82
CA PHE A 352 -1.08 6.66 4.79
C PHE A 352 -1.53 7.16 6.16
N ASN A 353 -1.19 6.45 7.23
CA ASN A 353 -1.44 6.87 8.61
C ASN A 353 -0.74 8.18 8.99
N LYS A 354 0.32 8.56 8.26
CA LYS A 354 1.02 9.84 8.44
C LYS A 354 0.62 10.87 7.39
N LEU A 355 0.51 10.47 6.12
CA LEU A 355 0.23 11.40 5.01
C LEU A 355 -1.10 12.13 5.18
N ALA A 356 -2.18 11.42 5.56
CA ALA A 356 -3.49 12.01 5.72
C ALA A 356 -3.52 13.08 6.83
N PRO A 357 -3.27 12.75 8.12
CA PRO A 357 -3.45 13.71 9.21
C PRO A 357 -2.34 14.75 9.33
N LEU A 358 -1.12 14.45 8.90
CA LEU A 358 0.02 15.37 9.08
C LEU A 358 0.24 16.27 7.87
N VAL A 359 -0.17 15.85 6.68
CA VAL A 359 0.04 16.60 5.44
C VAL A 359 -1.29 17.03 4.84
N LEU A 360 -2.09 16.11 4.30
CA LEU A 360 -3.26 16.45 3.47
C LEU A 360 -4.30 17.29 4.22
N ASP A 361 -4.58 16.95 5.48
CA ASP A 361 -5.52 17.69 6.31
C ASP A 361 -5.01 19.08 6.71
N ARG A 362 -3.69 19.28 6.66
CA ARG A 362 -3.01 20.49 7.12
C ARG A 362 -2.52 21.42 6.01
N VAL A 363 -2.50 20.96 4.75
CA VAL A 363 -2.14 21.81 3.61
C VAL A 363 -3.00 23.06 3.59
N LYS A 364 -2.36 24.23 3.49
CA LYS A 364 -3.00 25.53 3.30
C LYS A 364 -2.60 26.11 1.95
N PRO A 365 -3.54 26.51 1.10
CA PRO A 365 -3.22 27.16 -0.15
C PRO A 365 -2.69 28.57 0.10
N ASN A 366 -1.63 28.96 -0.61
CA ASN A 366 -1.21 30.35 -0.73
C ASN A 366 -1.94 30.98 -1.91
N VAL A 367 -3.16 31.45 -1.64
CA VAL A 367 -4.10 31.92 -2.68
C VAL A 367 -3.52 33.09 -3.47
N GLU A 368 -2.90 34.06 -2.77
CA GLU A 368 -2.32 35.25 -3.42
C GLU A 368 -1.17 34.87 -4.35
N ARG A 369 -0.28 33.98 -3.89
CA ARG A 369 0.85 33.51 -4.70
C ARG A 369 0.38 32.70 -5.91
N ALA A 370 -0.55 31.79 -5.71
CA ALA A 370 -1.12 30.96 -6.78
C ALA A 370 -1.77 31.85 -7.85
N ARG A 371 -2.60 32.82 -7.42
CA ARG A 371 -3.26 33.78 -8.30
C ARG A 371 -2.25 34.63 -9.08
N MET A 372 -1.29 35.21 -8.38
CA MET A 372 -0.23 36.02 -9.02
C MET A 372 0.52 35.25 -10.10
N LEU A 373 0.86 33.99 -9.83
CA LEU A 373 1.54 33.12 -10.82
C LEU A 373 0.63 32.81 -12.02
N ALA A 374 -0.68 32.58 -11.80
CA ALA A 374 -1.63 32.32 -12.85
C ALA A 374 -1.83 33.56 -13.77
N GLU A 375 -1.97 34.73 -13.18
CA GLU A 375 -2.17 36.01 -13.91
C GLU A 375 -0.94 36.41 -14.76
N ASN A 376 0.26 35.96 -14.36
CA ASN A 376 1.50 36.21 -15.09
C ASN A 376 1.89 35.05 -16.05
N SER A 377 1.08 34.02 -16.17
CA SER A 377 1.38 32.89 -17.06
C SER A 377 1.31 33.30 -18.52
N GLN A 378 2.39 33.06 -19.27
CA GLN A 378 2.44 33.28 -20.73
C GLN A 378 1.41 32.43 -21.49
N ALA A 379 0.96 31.32 -20.91
CA ALA A 379 -0.03 30.46 -21.54
C ALA A 379 -1.40 31.15 -21.76
N LEU A 380 -1.70 32.23 -21.02
CA LEU A 380 -2.90 33.04 -21.24
C LEU A 380 -2.99 33.60 -22.66
N ILE A 381 -1.85 33.84 -23.32
CA ILE A 381 -1.80 34.31 -24.69
C ILE A 381 -2.39 33.27 -25.66
N THR A 382 -2.35 31.99 -25.34
CA THR A 382 -2.92 30.90 -26.13
C THR A 382 -4.45 31.07 -26.33
N VAL A 383 -5.13 31.64 -25.32
CA VAL A 383 -6.58 31.91 -25.37
C VAL A 383 -6.90 33.03 -26.36
N LEU A 384 -5.94 33.86 -26.67
CA LEU A 384 -6.10 35.03 -27.59
C LEU A 384 -5.97 34.66 -29.05
N ALA A 385 -5.16 33.64 -29.36
CA ALA A 385 -4.84 33.30 -30.77
C ALA A 385 -6.09 33.09 -31.67
N PRO A 386 -7.18 32.44 -31.20
CA PRO A 386 -8.39 32.31 -31.98
C PRO A 386 -9.12 33.64 -32.26
N ILE A 387 -8.84 34.69 -31.50
CA ILE A 387 -9.52 36.00 -31.56
C ILE A 387 -8.74 36.99 -32.40
N ILE A 388 -7.43 37.12 -32.11
CA ILE A 388 -6.57 38.14 -32.69
C ILE A 388 -5.66 37.61 -33.81
N GLY A 389 -5.71 36.34 -34.10
CA GLY A 389 -4.82 35.63 -35.02
C GLY A 389 -3.51 35.19 -34.39
N TYR A 390 -2.94 34.14 -34.96
CA TYR A 390 -1.71 33.51 -34.44
C TYR A 390 -0.50 34.43 -34.48
N ASP A 391 -0.31 35.17 -35.56
CA ASP A 391 0.88 36.03 -35.74
C ASP A 391 0.91 37.13 -34.68
N LYS A 392 -0.24 37.81 -34.46
CA LYS A 392 -0.37 38.86 -33.45
C LYS A 392 -0.21 38.30 -32.01
N ALA A 393 -0.75 37.10 -31.76
CA ALA A 393 -0.54 36.41 -30.48
C ALA A 393 0.93 36.06 -30.26
N SER A 394 1.66 35.69 -31.31
CA SER A 394 3.09 35.41 -31.27
C SER A 394 3.94 36.64 -30.96
N GLU A 395 3.60 37.80 -31.52
CA GLU A 395 4.26 39.09 -31.24
C GLU A 395 4.05 39.49 -29.78
N ILE A 396 2.82 39.39 -29.26
CA ILE A 396 2.50 39.64 -27.85
C ILE A 396 3.30 38.67 -26.92
N SER A 397 3.38 37.38 -27.31
CA SER A 397 4.14 36.40 -26.56
C SER A 397 5.63 36.78 -26.45
N LYS A 398 6.24 37.28 -27.51
CA LYS A 398 7.63 37.77 -27.48
C LYS A 398 7.81 38.94 -26.54
N ALA A 399 6.93 39.93 -26.58
CA ALA A 399 6.99 41.11 -25.74
C ALA A 399 6.86 40.72 -24.22
N VAL A 400 5.97 39.76 -23.92
CA VAL A 400 5.81 39.24 -22.56
C VAL A 400 7.05 38.42 -22.11
N TYR A 401 7.65 37.65 -23.03
CA TYR A 401 8.91 36.93 -22.76
C TYR A 401 10.06 37.88 -22.45
N GLU A 402 10.09 39.04 -23.07
CA GLU A 402 11.08 40.10 -22.83
C GLU A 402 10.80 40.92 -21.55
N GLY A 403 9.78 40.56 -20.77
CA GLY A 403 9.49 41.13 -19.46
C GLY A 403 8.33 42.13 -19.42
N LYS A 404 7.62 42.34 -20.53
CA LYS A 404 6.44 43.23 -20.53
C LYS A 404 5.25 42.55 -19.85
N GLY A 405 4.44 43.28 -19.10
CA GLY A 405 3.22 42.76 -18.51
C GLY A 405 2.20 42.36 -19.59
N ILE A 406 1.53 41.21 -19.44
CA ILE A 406 0.61 40.67 -20.43
C ILE A 406 -0.52 41.66 -20.78
N ARG A 407 -1.10 42.35 -19.79
CA ARG A 407 -2.15 43.37 -19.97
C ARG A 407 -1.66 44.59 -20.75
N GLU A 408 -0.43 45.01 -20.50
CA GLU A 408 0.20 46.13 -21.21
C GLU A 408 0.49 45.75 -22.68
N ALA A 409 1.07 44.56 -22.91
CA ALA A 409 1.33 44.06 -24.26
C ALA A 409 0.05 43.94 -25.09
N LEU A 410 -1.05 43.53 -24.49
CA LEU A 410 -2.37 43.47 -25.13
C LEU A 410 -2.91 44.85 -25.50
N ARG A 411 -2.78 45.84 -24.63
CA ARG A 411 -3.18 47.23 -24.92
C ARG A 411 -2.39 47.83 -26.07
N GLU A 412 -1.09 47.67 -26.08
CA GLU A 412 -0.24 48.14 -27.19
C GLU A 412 -0.55 47.47 -28.53
N ALA A 413 -0.94 46.19 -28.46
CA ALA A 413 -1.41 45.47 -29.62
C ALA A 413 -2.82 45.89 -30.08
N GLY A 414 -3.44 46.89 -29.43
CA GLY A 414 -4.74 47.43 -29.78
C GLY A 414 -5.93 46.54 -29.45
N VAL A 415 -5.78 45.63 -28.45
CA VAL A 415 -6.87 44.79 -27.95
C VAL A 415 -7.77 45.63 -27.03
N PRO A 416 -9.11 45.71 -27.27
CA PRO A 416 -10.01 46.49 -26.44
C PRO A 416 -10.03 46.04 -24.97
N GLU A 417 -10.11 46.96 -24.00
CA GLU A 417 -10.03 46.67 -22.55
C GLU A 417 -11.13 45.72 -22.06
N ASN A 418 -12.32 45.82 -22.59
CA ASN A 418 -13.43 44.89 -22.29
C ASN A 418 -13.11 43.46 -22.74
N LEU A 419 -12.37 43.29 -23.81
CA LEU A 419 -11.93 42.00 -24.31
C LEU A 419 -10.74 41.50 -23.46
N ILE A 420 -9.78 42.37 -23.14
CA ILE A 420 -8.67 42.04 -22.23
C ILE A 420 -9.19 41.50 -20.90
N SER A 421 -10.18 42.14 -20.30
CA SER A 421 -10.76 41.74 -19.03
C SER A 421 -11.45 40.37 -19.09
N LYS A 422 -12.14 40.04 -20.18
CA LYS A 422 -12.74 38.73 -20.43
C LYS A 422 -11.68 37.63 -20.63
N LEU A 423 -10.62 37.96 -21.36
CA LEU A 423 -9.56 36.99 -21.71
C LEU A 423 -8.60 36.69 -20.58
N LEU A 424 -8.50 37.61 -19.62
CA LEU A 424 -7.71 37.47 -18.41
C LEU A 424 -8.56 37.10 -17.18
N ASP A 425 -9.81 36.68 -17.38
CA ASP A 425 -10.65 36.08 -16.34
C ASP A 425 -10.16 34.64 -16.07
N ILE A 426 -9.16 34.53 -15.18
CA ILE A 426 -8.49 33.27 -14.88
C ILE A 426 -9.44 32.24 -14.27
N GLU A 427 -10.49 32.65 -13.56
CA GLU A 427 -11.53 31.76 -13.03
C GLU A 427 -12.32 31.11 -14.16
N ARG A 428 -12.69 31.88 -15.18
CA ARG A 428 -13.39 31.37 -16.35
C ARG A 428 -12.51 30.39 -17.15
N LEU A 429 -11.20 30.63 -17.21
CA LEU A 429 -10.26 29.81 -17.96
C LEU A 429 -10.00 28.44 -17.34
N THR A 430 -10.47 28.18 -16.13
CA THR A 430 -10.44 26.84 -15.51
C THR A 430 -11.58 25.92 -15.94
N LYS A 431 -12.51 26.44 -16.77
CA LYS A 431 -13.73 25.73 -17.20
C LYS A 431 -13.65 25.40 -18.69
N PRO A 432 -14.35 24.34 -19.15
CA PRO A 432 -14.48 24.04 -20.57
C PRO A 432 -15.13 25.20 -21.34
N GLY A 433 -14.80 25.32 -22.61
CA GLY A 433 -15.44 26.25 -23.53
C GLY A 433 -14.44 27.01 -24.38
N VAL A 434 -14.96 27.84 -25.28
CA VAL A 434 -14.19 28.76 -26.14
C VAL A 434 -14.57 30.19 -25.74
N PRO A 435 -13.77 30.85 -24.85
CA PRO A 435 -14.12 32.16 -24.29
C PRO A 435 -14.46 33.21 -25.35
N ALA A 436 -13.86 33.07 -26.52
CA ALA A 436 -14.12 33.93 -27.69
C ALA A 436 -15.52 33.82 -28.27
N LEU A 437 -16.14 32.65 -28.16
CA LEU A 437 -17.44 32.33 -28.75
C LEU A 437 -18.61 32.54 -27.79
N GLU A 438 -18.34 32.78 -26.52
CA GLU A 438 -19.37 33.05 -25.53
C GLU A 438 -19.95 34.45 -25.77
N ARG A 439 -21.10 34.50 -26.48
CA ARG A 439 -21.87 35.74 -26.62
C ARG A 439 -22.28 36.20 -25.23
N GLY A 440 -21.95 37.46 -24.91
CA GLY A 440 -22.37 38.07 -23.66
C GLY A 440 -23.91 37.94 -23.52
N GLY A 441 -24.33 37.24 -22.45
CA GLY A 441 -25.70 37.30 -21.96
C GLY A 441 -25.97 38.66 -21.31
#